data_b29aa2a8c4288ca6b192cfd926a92c8e
#
_entry.id   b29aa2a8c4288ca6b192cfd926a92c8e
#
_cell.length_a   1.000
_cell.length_b   1.000
_cell.length_c   1.000
_cell.angle_alpha   90.00
_cell.angle_beta   90.00
_cell.angle_gamma   90.00
#
_symmetry.space_group_name_H-M   'P 1'
#
loop_
_entity.id
_entity.type
_entity.pdbx_description
1 polymer ?
#
loop_
_entity_poly.entity_id
_entity_poly.type
_entity_poly.pdbx_seq_one_letter_code
_entity_poly.pdbx_strand_id
1 'polypeptide(L)'
;AVAEQVGVDGFRAQLLPEQKAEAVLRLQTQGNGVVMVGDGINDAPALAYADVGISLGSKSTDIAMETSDDPMMIPELRKLSRATMHIVQQNFAIVIGINTVGLILGAASGISVMMSALMHNASTILVVANSLRLMFFPPMEGR
;
A
#
# COMPACT_ATOMS: atom_id res chain seq x y z
N ALA A 1 -10.34 -0.21 -31.34
CA ALA A 1 -11.15 -0.98 -30.39
C ALA A 1 -11.01 -0.40 -28.98
N VAL A 2 -11.91 -0.80 -28.04
CA VAL A 2 -11.95 -0.25 -26.66
C VAL A 2 -10.57 -0.34 -25.98
N ALA A 3 -9.86 -1.44 -26.15
CA ALA A 3 -8.53 -1.66 -25.58
C ALA A 3 -7.49 -0.60 -25.99
N GLU A 4 -7.52 -0.13 -27.23
CA GLU A 4 -6.64 0.93 -27.72
C GLU A 4 -7.02 2.29 -27.14
N GLN A 5 -8.31 2.55 -26.93
CA GLN A 5 -8.79 3.80 -26.32
C GLN A 5 -8.42 3.90 -24.85
N VAL A 6 -8.39 2.76 -24.15
CA VAL A 6 -8.04 2.68 -22.71
C VAL A 6 -6.53 2.58 -22.50
N GLY A 7 -5.75 2.25 -23.54
CA GLY A 7 -4.28 2.19 -23.48
C GLY A 7 -3.76 1.02 -22.65
N VAL A 8 -4.44 -0.14 -22.71
CA VAL A 8 -3.98 -1.36 -22.03
C VAL A 8 -2.94 -2.10 -22.86
N ASP A 9 -1.96 -2.73 -22.19
CA ASP A 9 -0.87 -3.48 -22.83
C ASP A 9 -1.35 -4.78 -23.50
N GLY A 10 -2.49 -5.31 -23.05
CA GLY A 10 -3.09 -6.51 -23.61
C GLY A 10 -4.52 -6.71 -23.14
N PHE A 11 -5.26 -7.52 -23.87
CA PHE A 11 -6.62 -7.88 -23.48
C PHE A 11 -6.94 -9.34 -23.83
N ARG A 12 -7.88 -9.90 -23.10
CA ARG A 12 -8.53 -11.18 -23.40
C ARG A 12 -10.02 -11.01 -23.25
N ALA A 13 -10.78 -11.43 -24.27
CA ALA A 13 -12.23 -11.31 -24.29
C ALA A 13 -12.88 -12.68 -24.09
N GLN A 14 -14.16 -12.67 -23.65
CA GLN A 14 -15.01 -13.86 -23.53
C GLN A 14 -14.45 -14.97 -22.64
N LEU A 15 -13.73 -14.59 -21.58
CA LEU A 15 -13.20 -15.56 -20.61
C LEU A 15 -14.28 -16.04 -19.64
N LEU A 16 -14.32 -17.34 -19.43
CA LEU A 16 -15.08 -17.97 -18.34
C LEU A 16 -14.39 -17.67 -16.99
N PRO A 17 -15.12 -17.76 -15.85
CA PRO A 17 -14.55 -17.51 -14.52
C PRO A 17 -13.26 -18.28 -14.23
N GLU A 18 -13.21 -19.56 -14.56
CA GLU A 18 -12.03 -20.40 -14.39
C GLU A 18 -10.84 -19.93 -15.26
N GLN A 19 -11.12 -19.49 -16.48
CA GLN A 19 -10.10 -18.98 -17.40
C GLN A 19 -9.52 -17.63 -16.94
N LYS A 20 -10.32 -16.83 -16.21
CA LYS A 20 -9.81 -15.60 -15.56
C LYS A 20 -8.84 -15.94 -14.43
N ALA A 21 -9.17 -16.94 -13.61
CA ALA A 21 -8.29 -17.44 -12.54
C ALA A 21 -6.97 -18.00 -13.12
N GLU A 22 -7.05 -18.79 -14.19
CA GLU A 22 -5.87 -19.30 -14.88
C GLU A 22 -4.99 -18.18 -15.45
N ALA A 23 -5.60 -17.12 -15.97
CA ALA A 23 -4.86 -15.96 -16.46
C ALA A 23 -4.09 -15.24 -15.34
N VAL A 24 -4.67 -15.12 -14.15
CA VAL A 24 -4.00 -14.59 -12.95
C VAL A 24 -2.80 -15.45 -12.58
N LEU A 25 -3.00 -16.76 -12.41
CA LEU A 25 -1.95 -17.70 -12.06
C LEU A 25 -0.80 -17.69 -13.08
N ARG A 26 -1.13 -17.60 -14.36
CA ARG A 26 -0.12 -17.50 -15.42
C ARG A 26 0.74 -16.23 -15.31
N LEU A 27 0.15 -15.09 -14.96
CA LEU A 27 0.91 -13.85 -14.74
C LEU A 27 1.83 -13.98 -13.52
N GLN A 28 1.37 -14.62 -12.45
CA GLN A 28 2.17 -14.87 -11.25
C GLN A 28 3.35 -15.81 -11.53
N THR A 29 3.16 -16.86 -12.34
CA THR A 29 4.26 -17.76 -12.74
C THR A 29 5.33 -17.08 -13.57
N GLN A 30 5.02 -15.93 -14.18
CA GLN A 30 5.98 -15.08 -14.88
C GLN A 30 6.73 -14.11 -13.93
N GLY A 31 6.50 -14.21 -12.62
CA GLY A 31 7.13 -13.35 -11.62
C GLY A 31 6.45 -11.99 -11.41
N ASN A 32 5.23 -11.80 -11.93
CA ASN A 32 4.50 -10.56 -11.76
C ASN A 32 3.67 -10.59 -10.47
N GLY A 33 3.62 -9.48 -9.73
CA GLY A 33 2.59 -9.23 -8.74
C GLY A 33 1.28 -8.84 -9.44
N VAL A 34 0.18 -9.54 -9.13
CA VAL A 34 -1.10 -9.38 -9.81
C VAL A 34 -2.12 -8.71 -8.90
N VAL A 35 -2.63 -7.55 -9.33
CA VAL A 35 -3.80 -6.92 -8.74
C VAL A 35 -5.00 -7.20 -9.65
N MET A 36 -6.00 -7.90 -9.13
CA MET A 36 -7.24 -8.20 -9.84
C MET A 36 -8.35 -7.30 -9.32
N VAL A 37 -9.08 -6.69 -10.27
CA VAL A 37 -10.27 -5.87 -9.98
C VAL A 37 -11.47 -6.51 -10.68
N GLY A 38 -12.55 -6.72 -9.96
CA GLY A 38 -13.75 -7.38 -10.49
C GLY A 38 -15.00 -7.10 -9.67
N ASP A 39 -16.15 -7.58 -10.15
CA ASP A 39 -17.45 -7.40 -9.48
C ASP A 39 -17.69 -8.34 -8.28
N GLY A 40 -16.81 -9.30 -8.07
CA GLY A 40 -16.91 -10.27 -6.96
C GLY A 40 -17.91 -11.40 -7.20
N ILE A 41 -18.72 -11.37 -8.23
CA ILE A 41 -19.72 -12.41 -8.53
C ILE A 41 -19.12 -13.45 -9.47
N ASN A 42 -18.75 -13.03 -10.66
CA ASN A 42 -18.15 -13.90 -11.68
C ASN A 42 -16.64 -13.97 -11.61
N ASP A 43 -16.02 -13.04 -10.87
CA ASP A 43 -14.58 -12.90 -10.74
C ASP A 43 -14.02 -13.46 -9.42
N ALA A 44 -14.90 -14.02 -8.56
CA ALA A 44 -14.49 -14.51 -7.24
C ALA A 44 -13.29 -15.48 -7.26
N PRO A 45 -13.19 -16.47 -8.17
CA PRO A 45 -12.00 -17.32 -8.24
C PRO A 45 -10.73 -16.54 -8.62
N ALA A 46 -10.81 -15.64 -9.59
CA ALA A 46 -9.67 -14.82 -10.03
C ALA A 46 -9.21 -13.84 -8.95
N LEU A 47 -10.17 -13.25 -8.22
CA LEU A 47 -9.89 -12.37 -7.08
C LEU A 47 -9.20 -13.12 -5.93
N ALA A 48 -9.59 -14.38 -5.67
CA ALA A 48 -9.01 -15.21 -4.62
C ALA A 48 -7.57 -15.65 -4.92
N TYR A 49 -7.22 -15.84 -6.20
CA TYR A 49 -5.86 -16.24 -6.61
C TYR A 49 -4.92 -15.05 -6.80
N ALA A 50 -5.43 -13.84 -6.96
CA ALA A 50 -4.58 -12.66 -7.12
C ALA A 50 -3.81 -12.33 -5.83
N ASP A 51 -2.64 -11.70 -5.95
CA ASP A 51 -1.88 -11.20 -4.80
C ASP A 51 -2.67 -10.11 -4.05
N VAL A 52 -3.46 -9.32 -4.80
CA VAL A 52 -4.42 -8.37 -4.25
C VAL A 52 -5.70 -8.44 -5.07
N GLY A 53 -6.80 -8.85 -4.45
CA GLY A 53 -8.14 -8.83 -5.04
C GLY A 53 -8.92 -7.60 -4.58
N ILE A 54 -9.45 -6.83 -5.53
CA ILE A 54 -10.32 -5.67 -5.28
C ILE A 54 -11.69 -5.97 -5.87
N SER A 55 -12.70 -6.11 -5.00
CA SER A 55 -14.08 -6.31 -5.44
C SER A 55 -14.81 -4.96 -5.47
N LEU A 56 -15.38 -4.64 -6.63
CA LEU A 56 -16.25 -3.48 -6.85
C LEU A 56 -17.69 -4.01 -6.92
N GLY A 57 -18.46 -3.87 -5.86
CA GLY A 57 -19.83 -4.36 -5.87
C GLY A 57 -20.60 -4.13 -4.59
N SER A 58 -21.92 -4.01 -4.70
CA SER A 58 -22.88 -3.63 -3.66
C SER A 58 -23.08 -4.64 -2.51
N LYS A 59 -22.24 -5.67 -2.40
CA LYS A 59 -22.28 -6.69 -1.34
C LYS A 59 -21.02 -6.77 -0.48
N SER A 60 -20.09 -5.85 -0.63
CA SER A 60 -18.98 -5.70 0.31
C SER A 60 -19.50 -5.12 1.63
N THR A 61 -19.02 -5.66 2.74
CA THR A 61 -19.42 -5.33 4.12
C THR A 61 -19.53 -3.82 4.40
N ASP A 62 -20.46 -3.43 5.25
CA ASP A 62 -20.94 -2.06 5.56
C ASP A 62 -19.89 -0.96 5.76
N ILE A 63 -18.64 -1.29 6.00
CA ILE A 63 -17.54 -0.31 6.17
C ILE A 63 -16.87 0.04 4.83
N ALA A 64 -16.95 -0.83 3.83
CA ALA A 64 -16.41 -0.59 2.49
C ALA A 64 -17.42 0.12 1.56
N MET A 65 -18.70 0.21 1.97
CA MET A 65 -19.78 0.77 1.16
C MET A 65 -19.73 2.30 1.04
N GLU A 66 -19.01 2.98 1.91
CA GLU A 66 -18.91 4.45 1.88
C GLU A 66 -17.75 4.95 1.00
N THR A 67 -16.87 4.04 0.56
CA THR A 67 -15.73 4.39 -0.29
C THR A 67 -15.98 3.84 -1.69
N SER A 68 -16.71 4.59 -2.46
CA SER A 68 -16.99 4.51 -3.91
C SER A 68 -16.56 3.23 -4.64
N ASP A 69 -17.50 2.57 -5.30
CA ASP A 69 -17.29 1.57 -6.35
C ASP A 69 -16.56 2.14 -7.61
N ASP A 70 -15.74 3.18 -7.43
CA ASP A 70 -15.07 3.86 -8.52
C ASP A 70 -13.64 3.31 -8.73
N PRO A 71 -13.40 2.58 -9.83
CA PRO A 71 -12.07 2.09 -10.18
C PRO A 71 -11.03 3.20 -10.34
N MET A 72 -11.45 4.44 -10.57
CA MET A 72 -10.56 5.60 -10.69
C MET A 72 -9.85 5.95 -9.38
N MET A 73 -10.36 5.45 -8.24
CA MET A 73 -9.70 5.60 -6.93
C MET A 73 -8.44 4.73 -6.77
N ILE A 74 -8.30 3.66 -7.56
CA ILE A 74 -7.17 2.72 -7.43
C ILE A 74 -5.80 3.39 -7.62
N PRO A 75 -5.58 4.26 -8.63
CA PRO A 75 -4.32 4.99 -8.77
C PRO A 75 -4.03 5.90 -7.57
N GLU A 76 -5.05 6.50 -6.97
CA GLU A 76 -4.88 7.38 -5.81
C GLU A 76 -4.56 6.60 -4.54
N LEU A 77 -5.24 5.49 -4.31
CA LEU A 77 -4.88 4.54 -3.25
C LEU A 77 -3.44 4.06 -3.37
N ARG A 78 -2.97 3.79 -4.58
CA ARG A 78 -1.57 3.43 -4.83
C ARG A 78 -0.60 4.56 -4.49
N LYS A 79 -0.96 5.82 -4.80
CA LYS A 79 -0.14 6.99 -4.42
C LYS A 79 -0.07 7.13 -2.91
N LEU A 80 -1.21 7.03 -2.21
CA LEU A 80 -1.29 7.08 -0.76
C LEU A 80 -0.46 5.96 -0.11
N SER A 81 -0.61 4.72 -0.59
CA SER A 81 0.16 3.56 -0.13
C SER A 81 1.67 3.79 -0.27
N ARG A 82 2.12 4.30 -1.42
CA ARG A 82 3.54 4.62 -1.64
C ARG A 82 4.03 5.73 -0.71
N ALA A 83 3.24 6.78 -0.51
CA ALA A 83 3.58 7.85 0.41
C ALA A 83 3.70 7.34 1.85
N THR A 84 2.77 6.48 2.27
CA THR A 84 2.78 5.83 3.58
C THR A 84 4.04 4.97 3.74
N MET A 85 4.35 4.11 2.78
CA MET A 85 5.56 3.27 2.83
C MET A 85 6.84 4.08 2.88
N HIS A 86 6.90 5.20 2.15
CA HIS A 86 8.06 6.10 2.22
C HIS A 86 8.24 6.72 3.61
N ILE A 87 7.16 7.15 4.24
CA ILE A 87 7.20 7.68 5.62
C ILE A 87 7.58 6.57 6.62
N VAL A 88 7.06 5.35 6.45
CA VAL A 88 7.45 4.20 7.28
C VAL A 88 8.95 3.94 7.18
N GLN A 89 9.51 3.91 5.97
CA GLN A 89 10.96 3.73 5.77
C GLN A 89 11.78 4.85 6.39
N GLN A 90 11.34 6.11 6.26
CA GLN A 90 11.98 7.25 6.93
C GLN A 90 11.94 7.10 8.45
N ASN A 91 10.81 6.69 9.02
CA ASN A 91 10.66 6.48 10.44
C ASN A 91 11.61 5.40 10.96
N PHE A 92 11.73 4.28 10.24
CA PHE A 92 12.72 3.25 10.58
C PHE A 92 14.15 3.78 10.55
N ALA A 93 14.52 4.54 9.52
CA ALA A 93 15.85 5.13 9.41
C ALA A 93 16.14 6.10 10.57
N ILE A 94 15.17 6.93 10.97
CA ILE A 94 15.29 7.87 12.10
C ILE A 94 15.50 7.09 13.40
N VAL A 95 14.65 6.10 13.69
CA VAL A 95 14.73 5.33 14.95
C VAL A 95 16.05 4.57 15.05
N ILE A 96 16.38 3.82 13.98
CA ILE A 96 17.60 3.01 13.97
C ILE A 96 18.83 3.92 14.05
N GLY A 97 18.84 5.00 13.28
CA GLY A 97 19.97 5.96 13.25
C GLY A 97 20.22 6.58 14.63
N ILE A 98 19.20 7.17 15.23
CA ILE A 98 19.33 7.85 16.53
C ILE A 98 19.69 6.84 17.64
N ASN A 99 19.06 5.68 17.67
CA ASN A 99 19.34 4.67 18.69
C ASN A 99 20.74 4.08 18.52
N THR A 100 21.20 3.86 17.29
CA THR A 100 22.56 3.36 17.03
C THR A 100 23.61 4.39 17.47
N VAL A 101 23.41 5.67 17.14
CA VAL A 101 24.30 6.75 17.60
C VAL A 101 24.30 6.83 19.12
N GLY A 102 23.11 6.79 19.75
CA GLY A 102 23.01 6.80 21.21
C GLY A 102 23.73 5.61 21.88
N LEU A 103 23.63 4.42 21.27
CA LEU A 103 24.31 3.22 21.75
C LEU A 103 25.84 3.34 21.65
N ILE A 104 26.35 3.80 20.51
CA ILE A 104 27.78 3.99 20.28
C ILE A 104 28.35 5.02 21.26
N LEU A 105 27.69 6.17 21.40
CA LEU A 105 28.12 7.22 22.33
C LEU A 105 28.05 6.76 23.80
N GLY A 106 27.03 5.99 24.15
CA GLY A 106 26.91 5.40 25.50
C GLY A 106 28.01 4.39 25.78
N ALA A 107 28.33 3.50 24.85
CA ALA A 107 29.40 2.51 24.98
C ALA A 107 30.79 3.18 25.06
N ALA A 108 31.00 4.27 24.37
CA ALA A 108 32.23 5.08 24.45
C ALA A 108 32.30 5.96 25.70
N SER A 109 31.37 5.85 26.64
CA SER A 109 31.23 6.71 27.84
C SER A 109 31.11 8.21 27.51
N GLY A 110 30.65 8.53 26.29
CA GLY A 110 30.52 9.91 25.81
C GLY A 110 29.23 10.60 26.26
N ILE A 111 28.23 9.85 26.74
CA ILE A 111 26.95 10.41 27.20
C ILE A 111 26.44 9.73 28.47
N SER A 112 25.71 10.48 29.30
CA SER A 112 25.04 9.93 30.47
C SER A 112 23.80 9.11 30.09
N VAL A 113 23.36 8.22 31.00
CA VAL A 113 22.11 7.44 30.85
C VAL A 113 20.90 8.36 30.59
N MET A 114 20.87 9.50 31.28
CA MET A 114 19.81 10.50 31.10
C MET A 114 19.81 11.07 29.67
N MET A 115 20.98 11.36 29.11
CA MET A 115 21.09 11.86 27.73
C MET A 115 20.66 10.79 26.71
N SER A 116 21.00 9.53 26.92
CA SER A 116 20.57 8.41 26.08
C SER A 116 19.04 8.29 26.10
N ALA A 117 18.40 8.40 27.27
CA ALA A 117 16.94 8.39 27.41
C ALA A 117 16.28 9.58 26.69
N LEU A 118 16.88 10.78 26.76
CA LEU A 118 16.41 11.94 26.03
C LEU A 118 16.47 11.73 24.51
N MET A 119 17.55 11.18 23.99
CA MET A 119 17.70 10.85 22.57
C MET A 119 16.65 9.86 22.10
N HIS A 120 16.37 8.81 22.90
CA HIS A 120 15.35 7.84 22.59
C HIS A 120 13.94 8.49 22.50
N ASN A 121 13.58 9.32 23.49
CA ASN A 121 12.29 10.02 23.48
C ASN A 121 12.21 11.04 22.33
N ALA A 122 13.29 11.74 22.01
CA ALA A 122 13.35 12.65 20.87
C ALA A 122 13.10 11.90 19.54
N SER A 123 13.66 10.69 19.37
CA SER A 123 13.40 9.89 18.18
C SER A 123 11.93 9.56 18.02
N THR A 124 11.23 9.24 19.11
CA THR A 124 9.80 8.97 19.11
C THR A 124 8.98 10.19 18.67
N ILE A 125 9.30 11.37 19.20
CA ILE A 125 8.65 12.62 18.84
C ILE A 125 8.87 12.93 17.35
N LEU A 126 10.09 12.73 16.84
CA LEU A 126 10.41 12.95 15.42
C LEU A 126 9.63 12.01 14.51
N VAL A 127 9.50 10.75 14.87
CA VAL A 127 8.71 9.76 14.12
C VAL A 127 7.22 10.13 14.09
N VAL A 128 6.65 10.55 15.22
CA VAL A 128 5.26 11.00 15.27
C VAL A 128 5.08 12.25 14.40
N ALA A 129 5.96 13.23 14.52
CA ALA A 129 5.91 14.45 13.72
C ALA A 129 6.03 14.16 12.22
N ASN A 130 6.91 13.22 11.82
CA ASN A 130 7.05 12.81 10.43
C ASN A 130 5.79 12.08 9.93
N SER A 131 5.15 11.26 10.78
CA SER A 131 3.92 10.54 10.42
C SER A 131 2.72 11.48 10.23
N LEU A 132 2.66 12.61 10.94
CA LEU A 132 1.62 13.62 10.77
C LEU A 132 1.59 14.22 9.35
N ARG A 133 2.66 14.10 8.59
CA ARG A 133 2.69 14.54 7.18
C ARG A 133 1.65 13.83 6.32
N LEU A 134 1.23 12.60 6.68
CA LEU A 134 0.15 11.89 5.98
C LEU A 134 -1.20 12.59 6.12
N MET A 135 -1.43 13.35 7.20
CA MET A 135 -2.68 14.13 7.37
C MET A 135 -2.82 15.25 6.33
N PHE A 136 -1.72 15.69 5.75
CA PHE A 136 -1.69 16.71 4.70
C PHE A 136 -1.63 16.11 3.30
N PHE A 137 -1.82 14.78 3.19
CA PHE A 137 -1.97 14.16 1.88
C PHE A 137 -3.25 14.70 1.22
N PRO A 138 -3.19 15.13 -0.05
CA PRO A 138 -4.37 15.71 -0.70
C PRO A 138 -5.54 14.72 -0.63
N PRO A 139 -6.77 15.21 -0.34
CA PRO A 139 -7.93 14.35 -0.31
C PRO A 139 -8.11 13.65 -1.65
N MET A 140 -8.56 12.41 -1.59
CA MET A 140 -8.94 11.65 -2.78
C MET A 140 -10.15 12.34 -3.40
N GLU A 141 -9.97 13.04 -4.51
CA GLU A 141 -11.07 13.65 -5.27
C GLU A 141 -11.79 12.56 -6.06
N GLY A 142 -12.81 11.96 -5.43
CA GLY A 142 -13.83 11.24 -6.14
C GLY A 142 -14.68 12.26 -6.90
N ARG A 143 -14.63 12.24 -8.23
CA ARG A 143 -15.60 12.91 -9.10
C ARG A 143 -16.73 11.97 -9.44
#